data_bbd12b57b3ece188d2e347b31de09ece
#
_entry.id   bbd12b57b3ece188d2e347b31de09ece
#
_cell.length_a   1.000
_cell.length_b   1.000
_cell.length_c   1.000
_cell.angle_alpha   90.00
_cell.angle_beta   90.00
_cell.angle_gamma   90.00
#
_symmetry.space_group_name_H-M   'P 1'
#
loop_
_entity.id
_entity.type
_entity.pdbx_description
1 polymer ?
#
loop_
_entity_poly.entity_id
_entity_poly.type
_entity_poly.pdbx_seq_one_letter_code
_entity_poly.pdbx_strand_id
1 'polypeptide(L)'
;MNEFPVVLVINCGSSSIKFSVLDAANCEVLMAGIADGINSENAFIAINGGEPAKLAHHSYEDALKAIAVELEKRNLMDSVALIGHRIAHGGNIFTESAIITDEVIDNIRRVSPLAPLHNYANLSGIESAQHLFPGVQQVAVFDTSFHQTMAPEAYLYGLPWKYFEELGVRRYGFHGTSHRYVSQRAHELLDLQSDDSGLVVAHLGNGASICAVRNGQSVDTSMGMTPLEGLMMGTRSGDVDFGAMAWIASETNQTLSDLERVVNKESGLLGISGLSSDLRTLEKAWHEGHERAQLAIKTFVHRIARHIAGHAASLHRLDGIIFTGGIGENSVLIRRLVIEHLAVLGVNIDSEMNSLPNSHGERIISNKDARVICAVIPTNEEKMIARDAIALGKINTPVEFA
;
A
#
# COMPACT_ATOMS: atom_id res chain seq x y z
N MET A 1 -30.89 -18.41 -0.51
CA MET A 1 -30.02 -17.88 0.57
C MET A 1 -28.63 -18.35 0.23
N ASN A 2 -27.67 -17.46 0.06
CA ASN A 2 -26.26 -17.87 -0.04
C ASN A 2 -25.89 -18.44 1.34
N GLU A 3 -25.58 -19.73 1.40
CA GLU A 3 -25.28 -20.44 2.67
C GLU A 3 -23.84 -20.19 3.15
N PHE A 4 -23.07 -19.33 2.44
CA PHE A 4 -21.66 -19.15 2.75
C PHE A 4 -21.41 -17.77 3.36
N PRO A 5 -20.65 -17.71 4.48
CA PRO A 5 -20.27 -16.44 5.10
C PRO A 5 -19.35 -15.64 4.16
N VAL A 6 -19.54 -14.32 4.19
CA VAL A 6 -18.67 -13.39 3.43
C VAL A 6 -17.98 -12.41 4.38
N VAL A 7 -16.83 -11.90 3.92
CA VAL A 7 -16.07 -10.83 4.57
C VAL A 7 -16.23 -9.55 3.76
N LEU A 8 -16.71 -8.50 4.39
CA LEU A 8 -16.72 -7.16 3.83
C LEU A 8 -15.39 -6.47 4.19
N VAL A 9 -14.58 -6.14 3.21
CA VAL A 9 -13.33 -5.38 3.39
C VAL A 9 -13.59 -3.92 3.04
N ILE A 10 -13.20 -3.02 3.94
CA ILE A 10 -13.41 -1.57 3.83
C ILE A 10 -12.06 -0.85 3.94
N ASN A 11 -11.79 0.04 2.98
CA ASN A 11 -10.65 0.92 2.97
C ASN A 11 -11.12 2.36 2.79
N CYS A 12 -11.24 3.09 3.91
CA CYS A 12 -11.65 4.49 3.93
C CYS A 12 -10.43 5.40 3.73
N GLY A 13 -10.41 6.11 2.60
CA GLY A 13 -9.49 7.23 2.36
C GLY A 13 -10.11 8.57 2.76
N SER A 14 -9.39 9.68 2.56
CA SER A 14 -9.85 11.03 2.91
C SER A 14 -11.09 11.50 2.14
N SER A 15 -11.35 10.95 0.95
CA SER A 15 -12.47 11.31 0.08
C SER A 15 -13.11 10.12 -0.62
N SER A 16 -12.74 8.89 -0.26
CA SER A 16 -13.25 7.69 -0.92
C SER A 16 -13.33 6.50 0.03
N ILE A 17 -14.21 5.56 -0.29
CA ILE A 17 -14.25 4.22 0.30
C ILE A 17 -14.09 3.21 -0.83
N LYS A 18 -13.00 2.45 -0.80
CA LYS A 18 -12.90 1.22 -1.59
C LYS A 18 -13.41 0.07 -0.76
N PHE A 19 -14.14 -0.84 -1.37
CA PHE A 19 -14.65 -2.00 -0.66
C PHE A 19 -14.64 -3.24 -1.54
N SER A 20 -14.55 -4.39 -0.90
CA SER A 20 -14.66 -5.69 -1.53
C SER A 20 -15.41 -6.64 -0.62
N VAL A 21 -16.24 -7.49 -1.21
CA VAL A 21 -16.92 -8.58 -0.54
C VAL A 21 -16.31 -9.88 -1.01
N LEU A 22 -15.74 -10.63 -0.09
CA LEU A 22 -15.02 -11.86 -0.39
C LEU A 22 -15.74 -13.06 0.25
N ASP A 23 -15.74 -14.17 -0.45
CA ASP A 23 -16.13 -15.45 0.12
C ASP A 23 -15.17 -15.84 1.25
N ALA A 24 -15.71 -16.18 2.42
CA ALA A 24 -14.87 -16.49 3.59
C ALA A 24 -14.13 -17.83 3.46
N ALA A 25 -14.55 -18.74 2.57
CA ALA A 25 -13.90 -20.04 2.40
C ALA A 25 -12.61 -19.98 1.56
N ASN A 26 -12.59 -19.15 0.51
CA ASN A 26 -11.47 -19.12 -0.45
C ASN A 26 -10.90 -17.71 -0.70
N CYS A 27 -11.53 -16.68 -0.10
CA CYS A 27 -11.20 -15.28 -0.32
C CYS A 27 -11.31 -14.84 -1.80
N GLU A 28 -12.22 -15.43 -2.57
CA GLU A 28 -12.56 -14.95 -3.89
C GLU A 28 -13.46 -13.72 -3.80
N VAL A 29 -13.23 -12.75 -4.69
CA VAL A 29 -13.99 -11.50 -4.72
C VAL A 29 -15.34 -11.74 -5.40
N LEU A 30 -16.42 -11.57 -4.66
CA LEU A 30 -17.80 -11.67 -5.14
C LEU A 30 -18.33 -10.32 -5.64
N MET A 31 -17.91 -9.23 -4.99
CA MET A 31 -18.25 -7.87 -5.37
C MET A 31 -17.13 -6.92 -4.93
N ALA A 32 -16.83 -5.93 -5.75
CA ALA A 32 -15.92 -4.86 -5.39
C ALA A 32 -16.44 -3.52 -5.90
N GLY A 33 -16.00 -2.42 -5.31
CA GLY A 33 -16.43 -1.11 -5.76
C GLY A 33 -15.69 0.03 -5.06
N ILE A 34 -16.09 1.22 -5.48
CA ILE A 34 -15.60 2.47 -4.91
C ILE A 34 -16.75 3.44 -4.74
N ALA A 35 -16.83 4.08 -3.57
CA ALA A 35 -17.53 5.33 -3.40
C ALA A 35 -16.49 6.45 -3.37
N ASP A 36 -16.60 7.45 -4.23
CA ASP A 36 -15.61 8.52 -4.36
C ASP A 36 -16.29 9.90 -4.34
N GLY A 37 -15.47 10.94 -4.13
CA GLY A 37 -15.96 12.30 -3.95
C GLY A 37 -16.70 12.52 -2.62
N ILE A 38 -16.46 11.72 -1.61
CA ILE A 38 -17.07 11.86 -0.27
C ILE A 38 -16.75 13.25 0.28
N ASN A 39 -17.75 13.86 0.91
CA ASN A 39 -17.77 15.26 1.34
C ASN A 39 -17.80 16.30 0.18
N SER A 40 -18.17 15.88 -1.04
CA SER A 40 -18.42 16.78 -2.16
C SER A 40 -19.76 16.52 -2.84
N GLU A 41 -20.29 17.50 -3.56
CA GLU A 41 -21.55 17.37 -4.31
C GLU A 41 -21.49 16.35 -5.47
N ASN A 42 -20.28 15.90 -5.83
CA ASN A 42 -20.03 14.96 -6.91
C ASN A 42 -19.80 13.53 -6.40
N ALA A 43 -20.20 13.22 -5.16
CA ALA A 43 -20.06 11.90 -4.60
C ALA A 43 -20.84 10.85 -5.40
N PHE A 44 -20.19 9.72 -5.69
CA PHE A 44 -20.78 8.62 -6.44
C PHE A 44 -20.31 7.27 -5.90
N ILE A 45 -21.04 6.21 -6.29
CA ILE A 45 -20.63 4.83 -6.07
C ILE A 45 -20.57 4.09 -7.40
N ALA A 46 -19.53 3.30 -7.63
CA ALA A 46 -19.38 2.42 -8.78
C ALA A 46 -19.09 1.00 -8.29
N ILE A 47 -19.81 0.01 -8.83
CA ILE A 47 -19.73 -1.40 -8.45
C ILE A 47 -19.20 -2.21 -9.62
N ASN A 48 -18.20 -3.08 -9.36
CA ASN A 48 -17.58 -3.96 -10.35
C ASN A 48 -17.16 -3.26 -11.67
N GLY A 49 -16.71 -2.00 -11.57
CA GLY A 49 -16.34 -1.20 -12.75
C GLY A 49 -17.52 -0.75 -13.62
N GLY A 50 -18.76 -0.88 -13.12
CA GLY A 50 -19.97 -0.40 -13.79
C GLY A 50 -20.10 1.13 -13.77
N GLU A 51 -21.19 1.63 -14.36
CA GLU A 51 -21.51 3.06 -14.43
C GLU A 51 -21.63 3.67 -13.02
N PRO A 52 -21.01 4.84 -12.76
CA PRO A 52 -21.13 5.52 -11.48
C PRO A 52 -22.56 5.98 -11.21
N ALA A 53 -23.09 5.67 -10.02
CA ALA A 53 -24.35 6.16 -9.53
C ALA A 53 -24.12 7.27 -8.50
N LYS A 54 -24.76 8.43 -8.68
CA LYS A 54 -24.64 9.56 -7.75
C LYS A 54 -25.17 9.19 -6.37
N LEU A 55 -24.45 9.53 -5.31
CA LEU A 55 -24.94 9.40 -3.93
C LEU A 55 -25.90 10.54 -3.60
N ALA A 56 -26.97 10.23 -2.87
CA ALA A 56 -27.97 11.21 -2.46
C ALA A 56 -27.41 12.22 -1.43
N HIS A 57 -26.54 11.74 -0.57
CA HIS A 57 -25.79 12.50 0.42
C HIS A 57 -24.33 12.12 0.34
N HIS A 58 -23.42 12.85 1.02
CA HIS A 58 -22.00 12.81 0.71
C HIS A 58 -21.12 12.32 1.88
N SER A 59 -21.72 11.81 2.96
CA SER A 59 -20.96 11.33 4.13
C SER A 59 -20.43 9.92 3.95
N TYR A 60 -19.47 9.52 4.81
CA TYR A 60 -19.01 8.11 4.89
C TYR A 60 -20.16 7.16 5.20
N GLU A 61 -21.07 7.56 6.09
CA GLU A 61 -22.25 6.76 6.44
C GLU A 61 -23.17 6.54 5.24
N ASP A 62 -23.41 7.58 4.42
CA ASP A 62 -24.25 7.46 3.23
C ASP A 62 -23.61 6.57 2.15
N ALA A 63 -22.30 6.65 2.01
CA ALA A 63 -21.56 5.75 1.13
C ALA A 63 -21.68 4.28 1.60
N LEU A 64 -21.54 4.02 2.90
CA LEU A 64 -21.70 2.68 3.47
C LEU A 64 -23.17 2.20 3.40
N LYS A 65 -24.15 3.06 3.57
CA LYS A 65 -25.58 2.73 3.30
C LYS A 65 -25.79 2.31 1.85
N ALA A 66 -25.17 3.01 0.90
CA ALA A 66 -25.27 2.62 -0.51
C ALA A 66 -24.63 1.23 -0.76
N ILE A 67 -23.52 0.92 -0.10
CA ILE A 67 -22.91 -0.42 -0.14
C ILE A 67 -23.86 -1.46 0.46
N ALA A 68 -24.49 -1.18 1.61
CA ALA A 68 -25.45 -2.08 2.24
C ALA A 68 -26.66 -2.38 1.31
N VAL A 69 -27.20 -1.37 0.64
CA VAL A 69 -28.27 -1.54 -0.37
C VAL A 69 -27.81 -2.44 -1.52
N GLU A 70 -26.56 -2.34 -1.97
CA GLU A 70 -26.03 -3.23 -3.01
C GLU A 70 -25.83 -4.67 -2.52
N LEU A 71 -25.50 -4.87 -1.24
CA LEU A 71 -25.45 -6.18 -0.59
C LEU A 71 -26.86 -6.80 -0.51
N GLU A 72 -27.86 -6.02 -0.12
CA GLU A 72 -29.28 -6.46 -0.07
C GLU A 72 -29.76 -6.92 -1.44
N LYS A 73 -29.54 -6.12 -2.50
CA LYS A 73 -29.93 -6.47 -3.88
C LYS A 73 -29.34 -7.80 -4.36
N ARG A 74 -28.19 -8.20 -3.82
CA ARG A 74 -27.49 -9.44 -4.16
C ARG A 74 -27.73 -10.58 -3.16
N ASN A 75 -28.57 -10.36 -2.16
CA ASN A 75 -28.82 -11.28 -1.04
C ASN A 75 -27.53 -11.66 -0.29
N LEU A 76 -26.60 -10.71 -0.13
CA LEU A 76 -25.34 -10.88 0.60
C LEU A 76 -25.36 -10.23 1.98
N MET A 77 -26.33 -9.38 2.30
CA MET A 77 -26.39 -8.60 3.55
C MET A 77 -26.34 -9.51 4.78
N ASP A 78 -27.21 -10.52 4.83
CA ASP A 78 -27.31 -11.46 5.95
C ASP A 78 -26.13 -12.46 6.00
N SER A 79 -25.35 -12.53 4.96
CA SER A 79 -24.16 -13.39 4.86
C SER A 79 -22.87 -12.70 5.36
N VAL A 80 -22.91 -11.38 5.65
CA VAL A 80 -21.74 -10.64 6.17
C VAL A 80 -21.43 -11.13 7.58
N ALA A 81 -20.42 -11.98 7.69
CA ALA A 81 -19.99 -12.57 8.96
C ALA A 81 -18.92 -11.75 9.66
N LEU A 82 -18.08 -11.06 8.89
CA LEU A 82 -16.96 -10.23 9.38
C LEU A 82 -16.78 -8.99 8.52
N ILE A 83 -16.21 -7.95 9.14
CA ILE A 83 -15.77 -6.75 8.43
C ILE A 83 -14.29 -6.52 8.71
N GLY A 84 -13.47 -6.43 7.67
CA GLY A 84 -12.06 -6.05 7.76
C GLY A 84 -11.86 -4.59 7.38
N HIS A 85 -11.17 -3.81 8.23
CA HIS A 85 -10.85 -2.41 7.98
C HIS A 85 -9.35 -2.24 7.77
N ARG A 86 -8.97 -1.59 6.66
CA ARG A 86 -7.61 -1.08 6.52
C ARG A 86 -7.45 0.18 7.35
N ILE A 87 -6.44 0.21 8.22
CA ILE A 87 -6.05 1.35 9.03
C ILE A 87 -4.65 1.81 8.59
N ALA A 88 -4.51 3.10 8.31
CA ALA A 88 -3.25 3.61 7.77
C ALA A 88 -2.10 3.56 8.79
N HIS A 89 -2.35 3.87 10.06
CA HIS A 89 -1.29 3.97 11.06
C HIS A 89 -1.69 3.35 12.40
N GLY A 90 -0.91 2.38 12.85
CA GLY A 90 -1.09 1.71 14.14
C GLY A 90 -0.21 2.23 15.28
N GLY A 91 0.68 3.20 14.99
CA GLY A 91 1.66 3.69 15.96
C GLY A 91 2.61 2.57 16.39
N ASN A 92 3.07 2.67 17.61
CA ASN A 92 3.83 1.62 18.30
C ASN A 92 2.93 0.69 19.14
N ILE A 93 1.60 0.85 19.03
CA ILE A 93 0.62 0.10 19.82
C ILE A 93 0.23 -1.19 19.11
N PHE A 94 0.00 -1.09 17.79
CA PHE A 94 -0.48 -2.22 17.01
C PHE A 94 0.65 -2.86 16.21
N THR A 95 1.10 -4.02 16.68
CA THR A 95 2.12 -4.84 16.02
C THR A 95 1.52 -5.92 15.10
N GLU A 96 0.20 -6.11 15.18
CA GLU A 96 -0.58 -7.06 14.42
C GLU A 96 -2.02 -6.56 14.23
N SER A 97 -2.82 -7.28 13.47
CA SER A 97 -4.24 -7.00 13.29
C SER A 97 -5.00 -7.25 14.58
N ALA A 98 -6.09 -6.50 14.83
CA ALA A 98 -6.82 -6.56 16.09
C ALA A 98 -8.35 -6.59 15.87
N ILE A 99 -9.08 -7.37 16.70
CA ILE A 99 -10.53 -7.28 16.80
C ILE A 99 -10.89 -5.89 17.33
N ILE A 100 -11.80 -5.20 16.65
CA ILE A 100 -12.21 -3.85 17.03
C ILE A 100 -13.10 -3.91 18.28
N THR A 101 -12.60 -3.34 19.35
CA THR A 101 -13.27 -3.06 20.62
C THR A 101 -13.24 -1.56 20.89
N ASP A 102 -13.94 -1.08 21.90
CA ASP A 102 -13.87 0.33 22.33
C ASP A 102 -12.43 0.74 22.65
N GLU A 103 -11.65 -0.14 23.29
CA GLU A 103 -10.24 0.09 23.59
C GLU A 103 -9.40 0.23 22.30
N VAL A 104 -9.65 -0.60 21.30
CA VAL A 104 -8.96 -0.51 20.00
C VAL A 104 -9.30 0.79 19.29
N ILE A 105 -10.57 1.21 19.31
CA ILE A 105 -11.02 2.50 18.76
C ILE A 105 -10.31 3.66 19.45
N ASP A 106 -10.24 3.66 20.77
CA ASP A 106 -9.56 4.70 21.55
C ASP A 106 -8.05 4.74 21.26
N ASN A 107 -7.42 3.58 21.12
CA ASN A 107 -6.02 3.49 20.73
C ASN A 107 -5.78 3.99 19.29
N ILE A 108 -6.65 3.67 18.32
CA ILE A 108 -6.58 4.24 16.95
C ILE A 108 -6.74 5.76 17.02
N ARG A 109 -7.67 6.27 17.83
CA ARG A 109 -7.89 7.72 18.02
C ARG A 109 -6.63 8.39 18.59
N ARG A 110 -5.96 7.73 19.57
CA ARG A 110 -4.72 8.23 20.19
C ARG A 110 -3.57 8.34 19.21
N VAL A 111 -3.43 7.41 18.25
CA VAL A 111 -2.37 7.46 17.22
C VAL A 111 -2.75 8.24 15.97
N SER A 112 -4.00 8.68 15.84
CA SER A 112 -4.48 9.43 14.67
C SER A 112 -3.70 10.72 14.35
N PRO A 113 -3.11 11.45 15.32
CA PRO A 113 -2.23 12.57 14.99
C PRO A 113 -1.00 12.22 14.14
N LEU A 114 -0.57 10.95 14.09
CA LEU A 114 0.53 10.48 13.24
C LEU A 114 0.11 10.36 11.76
N ALA A 115 -1.19 10.21 11.47
CA ALA A 115 -1.75 10.13 10.12
C ALA A 115 -3.14 10.79 10.07
N PRO A 116 -3.26 12.10 10.32
CA PRO A 116 -4.56 12.75 10.55
C PRO A 116 -5.49 12.69 9.35
N LEU A 117 -4.97 12.73 8.12
CA LEU A 117 -5.78 12.66 6.90
C LEU A 117 -6.36 11.26 6.63
N HIS A 118 -5.85 10.21 7.27
CA HIS A 118 -6.23 8.83 7.02
C HIS A 118 -6.95 8.20 8.21
N ASN A 119 -6.35 8.24 9.40
CA ASN A 119 -6.89 7.55 10.57
C ASN A 119 -8.27 8.06 11.00
N TYR A 120 -8.52 9.38 10.91
CA TYR A 120 -9.88 9.90 11.21
C TYR A 120 -10.92 9.41 10.21
N ALA A 121 -10.58 9.29 8.92
CA ALA A 121 -11.44 8.68 7.92
C ALA A 121 -11.67 7.18 8.20
N ASN A 122 -10.62 6.46 8.60
CA ASN A 122 -10.73 5.06 9.00
C ASN A 122 -11.67 4.89 10.21
N LEU A 123 -11.54 5.73 11.25
CA LEU A 123 -12.45 5.74 12.41
C LEU A 123 -13.90 5.98 11.99
N SER A 124 -14.16 6.99 11.14
CA SER A 124 -15.51 7.24 10.62
C SER A 124 -16.09 6.03 9.88
N GLY A 125 -15.25 5.31 9.13
CA GLY A 125 -15.63 4.07 8.47
C GLY A 125 -15.99 2.95 9.47
N ILE A 126 -15.21 2.78 10.54
CA ILE A 126 -15.48 1.80 11.61
C ILE A 126 -16.79 2.13 12.30
N GLU A 127 -16.97 3.37 12.79
CA GLU A 127 -18.14 3.82 13.53
C GLU A 127 -19.42 3.67 12.67
N SER A 128 -19.35 4.06 11.39
CA SER A 128 -20.45 3.88 10.45
C SER A 128 -20.77 2.40 10.19
N ALA A 129 -19.77 1.54 10.07
CA ALA A 129 -19.96 0.12 9.89
C ALA A 129 -20.56 -0.54 11.14
N GLN A 130 -20.16 -0.14 12.36
CA GLN A 130 -20.77 -0.63 13.61
C GLN A 130 -22.27 -0.31 13.66
N HIS A 131 -22.65 0.86 13.17
CA HIS A 131 -24.05 1.28 13.14
C HIS A 131 -24.89 0.50 12.10
N LEU A 132 -24.32 0.24 10.93
CA LEU A 132 -25.03 -0.40 9.81
C LEU A 132 -25.05 -1.93 9.89
N PHE A 133 -24.06 -2.52 10.54
CA PHE A 133 -23.91 -3.98 10.71
C PHE A 133 -23.84 -4.34 12.21
N PRO A 134 -24.91 -4.11 12.98
CA PRO A 134 -24.90 -4.35 14.41
C PRO A 134 -24.64 -5.83 14.71
N GLY A 135 -23.70 -6.09 15.64
CA GLY A 135 -23.35 -7.45 16.04
C GLY A 135 -22.36 -8.17 15.12
N VAL A 136 -22.04 -7.62 13.95
CA VAL A 136 -20.98 -8.18 13.10
C VAL A 136 -19.62 -7.80 13.67
N GLN A 137 -18.76 -8.81 13.86
CA GLN A 137 -17.41 -8.59 14.37
C GLN A 137 -16.53 -7.88 13.32
N GLN A 138 -15.76 -6.90 13.79
CA GLN A 138 -14.91 -6.08 12.93
C GLN A 138 -13.44 -6.22 13.32
N VAL A 139 -12.54 -6.17 12.34
CA VAL A 139 -11.09 -6.34 12.50
C VAL A 139 -10.34 -5.17 11.87
N ALA A 140 -9.42 -4.58 12.61
CA ALA A 140 -8.50 -3.55 12.13
C ALA A 140 -7.20 -4.19 11.63
N VAL A 141 -6.79 -3.87 10.41
CA VAL A 141 -5.54 -4.30 9.78
C VAL A 141 -4.71 -3.06 9.46
N PHE A 142 -3.52 -2.97 10.05
CA PHE A 142 -2.71 -1.75 10.03
C PHE A 142 -1.60 -1.84 8.97
N ASP A 143 -1.48 -0.81 8.12
CA ASP A 143 -0.39 -0.72 7.13
C ASP A 143 1.01 -0.73 7.74
N THR A 144 1.13 -0.27 8.99
CA THR A 144 2.40 -0.18 9.72
C THR A 144 2.78 -1.45 10.47
N SER A 145 1.83 -2.39 10.69
CA SER A 145 2.06 -3.54 11.59
C SER A 145 3.14 -4.50 11.08
N PHE A 146 3.19 -4.75 9.77
CA PHE A 146 4.20 -5.65 9.17
C PHE A 146 5.64 -5.17 9.43
N HIS A 147 5.84 -3.86 9.57
CA HIS A 147 7.14 -3.25 9.80
C HIS A 147 7.54 -3.14 11.27
N GLN A 148 6.71 -3.62 12.21
CA GLN A 148 7.04 -3.57 13.64
C GLN A 148 8.13 -4.57 14.05
N THR A 149 8.51 -5.48 13.16
CA THR A 149 9.63 -6.42 13.33
C THR A 149 11.02 -5.81 13.06
N MET A 150 11.08 -4.55 12.59
CA MET A 150 12.36 -3.85 12.38
C MET A 150 13.12 -3.66 13.69
N ALA A 151 14.43 -3.88 13.65
CA ALA A 151 15.33 -3.61 14.76
C ALA A 151 15.50 -2.09 15.00
N PRO A 152 15.90 -1.67 16.23
CA PRO A 152 16.05 -0.25 16.56
C PRO A 152 16.93 0.54 15.61
N GLU A 153 18.03 -0.02 15.15
CA GLU A 153 18.95 0.61 14.20
C GLU A 153 18.32 0.86 12.82
N ALA A 154 17.27 0.13 12.45
CA ALA A 154 16.55 0.33 11.19
C ALA A 154 15.43 1.39 11.30
N TYR A 155 14.82 1.54 12.47
CA TYR A 155 13.70 2.46 12.63
C TYR A 155 14.06 3.80 13.28
N LEU A 156 15.18 3.93 13.99
CA LEU A 156 15.58 5.18 14.63
C LEU A 156 16.11 6.19 13.63
N TYR A 157 15.69 7.44 13.79
CA TYR A 157 16.34 8.56 13.13
C TYR A 157 17.55 9.03 13.95
N GLY A 158 18.55 9.58 13.29
CA GLY A 158 19.72 10.20 13.94
C GLY A 158 19.38 11.55 14.60
N LEU A 159 18.29 11.58 15.35
CA LEU A 159 17.78 12.75 16.08
C LEU A 159 17.98 12.58 17.57
N PRO A 160 17.91 13.68 18.39
CA PRO A 160 17.96 13.56 19.84
C PRO A 160 16.94 12.55 20.39
N TRP A 161 17.42 11.63 21.25
CA TRP A 161 16.65 10.50 21.80
C TRP A 161 15.27 10.87 22.36
N LYS A 162 15.15 12.05 22.98
CA LYS A 162 13.88 12.55 23.53
C LYS A 162 12.73 12.58 22.54
N TYR A 163 13.00 12.82 21.24
CA TYR A 163 11.94 12.85 20.23
C TYR A 163 11.38 11.46 19.93
N PHE A 164 12.21 10.43 20.01
CA PHE A 164 11.73 9.06 19.96
C PHE A 164 10.93 8.70 21.22
N GLU A 165 11.48 8.99 22.40
CA GLU A 165 10.91 8.59 23.70
C GLU A 165 9.60 9.33 24.00
N GLU A 166 9.55 10.65 23.81
CA GLU A 166 8.42 11.49 24.18
C GLU A 166 7.36 11.61 23.09
N LEU A 167 7.77 11.59 21.82
CA LEU A 167 6.90 11.87 20.67
C LEU A 167 6.72 10.69 19.72
N GLY A 168 7.41 9.58 19.92
CA GLY A 168 7.36 8.42 19.04
C GLY A 168 7.95 8.68 17.64
N VAL A 169 8.88 9.62 17.51
CA VAL A 169 9.51 9.95 16.23
C VAL A 169 10.44 8.84 15.81
N ARG A 170 9.98 8.00 14.88
CA ARG A 170 10.71 6.87 14.30
C ARG A 170 10.14 6.53 12.92
N ARG A 171 10.84 5.67 12.19
CA ARG A 171 10.29 5.01 10.99
C ARG A 171 9.21 4.00 11.41
N TYR A 172 8.05 4.07 10.77
CA TYR A 172 6.96 3.10 10.92
C TYR A 172 6.82 2.25 9.64
N GLY A 173 6.94 2.87 8.47
CA GLY A 173 6.67 2.23 7.20
C GLY A 173 5.19 2.09 6.89
N PHE A 174 4.86 1.89 5.62
CA PHE A 174 3.49 1.77 5.13
C PHE A 174 3.43 0.71 4.03
N HIS A 175 2.26 0.46 3.44
CA HIS A 175 1.99 -0.64 2.51
C HIS A 175 2.33 -2.02 3.10
N GLY A 176 2.33 -2.14 4.43
CA GLY A 176 2.72 -3.38 5.11
C GLY A 176 1.86 -4.56 4.71
N THR A 177 0.56 -4.36 4.54
CA THR A 177 -0.38 -5.39 4.07
C THR A 177 0.02 -5.92 2.69
N SER A 178 0.38 -5.02 1.75
CA SER A 178 0.88 -5.39 0.43
C SER A 178 2.23 -6.11 0.49
N HIS A 179 3.20 -5.55 1.23
CA HIS A 179 4.52 -6.18 1.38
C HIS A 179 4.43 -7.57 1.99
N ARG A 180 3.57 -7.77 2.99
CA ARG A 180 3.31 -9.07 3.62
C ARG A 180 2.72 -10.07 2.62
N TYR A 181 1.66 -9.69 1.91
CA TYR A 181 1.04 -10.54 0.91
C TYR A 181 2.04 -10.96 -0.17
N VAL A 182 2.70 -9.98 -0.78
CA VAL A 182 3.61 -10.21 -1.90
C VAL A 182 4.84 -11.04 -1.50
N SER A 183 5.39 -10.83 -0.29
CA SER A 183 6.50 -11.63 0.21
C SER A 183 6.11 -13.07 0.48
N GLN A 184 4.91 -13.34 1.00
CA GLN A 184 4.38 -14.70 1.16
C GLN A 184 4.23 -15.41 -0.19
N ARG A 185 3.63 -14.73 -1.18
CA ARG A 185 3.51 -15.27 -2.54
C ARG A 185 4.87 -15.51 -3.19
N ALA A 186 5.84 -14.62 -2.95
CA ALA A 186 7.20 -14.79 -3.47
C ALA A 186 7.90 -16.03 -2.88
N HIS A 187 7.72 -16.31 -1.58
CA HIS A 187 8.25 -17.54 -0.97
C HIS A 187 7.70 -18.79 -1.66
N GLU A 188 6.40 -18.82 -1.97
CA GLU A 188 5.77 -19.93 -2.68
C GLU A 188 6.24 -20.00 -4.13
N LEU A 189 6.25 -18.90 -4.87
CA LEU A 189 6.64 -18.84 -6.28
C LEU A 189 8.11 -19.25 -6.50
N LEU A 190 8.99 -18.89 -5.58
CA LEU A 190 10.43 -19.10 -5.69
C LEU A 190 10.92 -20.31 -4.91
N ASP A 191 10.02 -21.07 -4.26
CA ASP A 191 10.32 -22.23 -3.41
C ASP A 191 11.41 -21.94 -2.36
N LEU A 192 11.25 -20.81 -1.65
CA LEU A 192 12.23 -20.36 -0.67
C LEU A 192 12.02 -21.02 0.71
N GLN A 193 13.14 -21.30 1.39
CA GLN A 193 13.08 -21.75 2.77
C GLN A 193 12.62 -20.61 3.70
N SER A 194 11.77 -20.94 4.67
CA SER A 194 11.18 -19.94 5.57
C SER A 194 12.18 -19.30 6.56
N ASP A 195 13.28 -20.00 6.86
CA ASP A 195 14.29 -19.61 7.85
C ASP A 195 15.62 -19.14 7.26
N ASP A 196 15.78 -19.19 5.94
CA ASP A 196 16.96 -18.68 5.22
C ASP A 196 16.57 -18.06 3.87
N SER A 197 15.93 -16.89 3.92
CA SER A 197 15.48 -16.19 2.73
C SER A 197 15.62 -14.68 2.84
N GLY A 198 15.85 -14.02 1.70
CA GLY A 198 15.95 -12.56 1.59
C GLY A 198 15.29 -12.03 0.33
N LEU A 199 14.30 -11.17 0.49
CA LEU A 199 13.57 -10.53 -0.60
C LEU A 199 13.62 -9.01 -0.47
N VAL A 200 13.67 -8.33 -1.60
CA VAL A 200 13.34 -6.89 -1.67
C VAL A 200 12.05 -6.74 -2.46
N VAL A 201 11.02 -6.21 -1.83
CA VAL A 201 9.72 -5.98 -2.45
C VAL A 201 9.59 -4.50 -2.82
N ALA A 202 9.37 -4.21 -4.09
CA ALA A 202 9.15 -2.89 -4.64
C ALA A 202 7.66 -2.71 -4.95
N HIS A 203 6.91 -2.12 -4.01
CA HIS A 203 5.53 -1.70 -4.24
C HIS A 203 5.54 -0.34 -4.94
N LEU A 204 5.26 -0.33 -6.22
CA LEU A 204 5.31 0.85 -7.08
C LEU A 204 3.91 1.20 -7.58
N GLY A 205 3.37 2.29 -7.07
CA GLY A 205 2.10 2.89 -7.47
C GLY A 205 2.21 4.41 -7.50
N ASN A 206 1.10 5.11 -7.38
CA ASN A 206 1.12 6.58 -7.17
C ASN A 206 1.78 6.94 -5.81
N GLY A 207 1.58 6.11 -4.77
CA GLY A 207 2.47 5.96 -3.63
C GLY A 207 3.41 4.79 -3.91
N ALA A 208 4.66 4.87 -3.44
CA ALA A 208 5.64 3.82 -3.69
C ALA A 208 6.56 3.59 -2.48
N SER A 209 6.91 2.33 -2.22
CA SER A 209 7.82 1.95 -1.14
C SER A 209 8.62 0.70 -1.48
N ILE A 210 9.78 0.57 -0.84
CA ILE A 210 10.60 -0.63 -0.83
C ILE A 210 10.57 -1.24 0.56
N CYS A 211 10.57 -2.56 0.64
CA CYS A 211 10.72 -3.31 1.88
C CYS A 211 11.73 -4.43 1.72
N ALA A 212 12.69 -4.52 2.64
CA ALA A 212 13.54 -5.69 2.81
C ALA A 212 12.83 -6.70 3.72
N VAL A 213 12.64 -7.90 3.23
CA VAL A 213 11.97 -9.00 3.96
C VAL A 213 12.96 -10.13 4.15
N ARG A 214 13.25 -10.47 5.39
CA ARG A 214 14.12 -11.58 5.77
C ARG A 214 13.31 -12.61 6.54
N ASN A 215 13.29 -13.85 6.08
CA ASN A 215 12.57 -14.94 6.74
C ASN A 215 11.09 -14.59 6.99
N GLY A 216 10.43 -13.96 6.01
CA GLY A 216 9.03 -13.55 6.11
C GLY A 216 8.76 -12.31 6.97
N GLN A 217 9.78 -11.67 7.56
CA GLN A 217 9.65 -10.48 8.42
C GLN A 217 10.26 -9.24 7.76
N SER A 218 9.59 -8.10 7.90
CA SER A 218 10.14 -6.81 7.48
C SER A 218 11.33 -6.44 8.37
N VAL A 219 12.49 -6.20 7.76
CA VAL A 219 13.71 -5.80 8.48
C VAL A 219 14.12 -4.36 8.15
N ASP A 220 13.60 -3.80 7.05
CA ASP A 220 13.82 -2.42 6.67
C ASP A 220 12.74 -1.99 5.66
N THR A 221 12.40 -0.69 5.62
CA THR A 221 11.44 -0.15 4.65
C THR A 221 11.74 1.31 4.33
N SER A 222 11.39 1.76 3.13
CA SER A 222 11.74 3.09 2.64
C SER A 222 10.86 4.22 3.18
N MET A 223 9.57 3.99 3.43
CA MET A 223 8.71 5.00 4.04
C MET A 223 9.05 5.17 5.52
N GLY A 224 8.95 6.38 6.02
CA GLY A 224 9.40 6.78 7.35
C GLY A 224 8.29 6.85 8.39
N MET A 225 8.34 7.91 9.20
CA MET A 225 7.27 8.28 10.12
C MET A 225 5.97 8.59 9.38
N THR A 226 6.09 9.14 8.18
CA THR A 226 4.99 9.43 7.26
C THR A 226 5.24 8.73 5.91
N PRO A 227 4.23 8.61 5.04
CA PRO A 227 4.43 8.03 3.72
C PRO A 227 5.11 8.97 2.70
N LEU A 228 5.82 10.00 3.18
CA LEU A 228 6.59 10.94 2.35
C LEU A 228 8.02 10.46 2.07
N GLU A 229 8.72 9.97 3.12
CA GLU A 229 10.13 9.54 3.04
C GLU A 229 10.31 8.37 2.07
N GLY A 230 11.49 8.26 1.50
CA GLY A 230 11.91 7.16 0.63
C GLY A 230 11.86 7.51 -0.84
N LEU A 231 11.14 6.73 -1.61
CA LEU A 231 11.05 6.87 -3.06
C LEU A 231 10.40 8.20 -3.49
N MET A 232 10.88 8.76 -4.59
CA MET A 232 10.10 9.73 -5.35
C MET A 232 8.84 9.05 -5.87
N MET A 233 7.70 9.72 -5.83
CA MET A 233 6.38 9.15 -6.15
C MET A 233 5.65 10.01 -7.19
N GLY A 234 4.37 9.81 -7.41
CA GLY A 234 3.58 10.61 -8.37
C GLY A 234 3.63 12.11 -8.07
N THR A 235 3.34 12.50 -6.82
CA THR A 235 3.32 13.90 -6.36
C THR A 235 4.23 14.16 -5.16
N ARG A 236 4.75 13.12 -4.50
CA ARG A 236 5.61 13.23 -3.32
C ARG A 236 7.07 13.23 -3.73
N SER A 237 7.86 14.08 -3.06
CA SER A 237 9.30 14.21 -3.34
C SER A 237 10.10 12.95 -3.02
N GLY A 238 9.68 12.16 -2.04
CA GLY A 238 10.56 11.19 -1.38
C GLY A 238 11.65 11.91 -0.58
N ASP A 239 12.78 11.25 -0.41
CA ASP A 239 13.92 11.80 0.31
C ASP A 239 14.38 13.15 -0.26
N VAL A 240 14.43 14.14 0.62
CA VAL A 240 14.88 15.49 0.32
C VAL A 240 15.71 16.02 1.49
N ASP A 241 16.76 16.77 1.20
CA ASP A 241 17.57 17.43 2.22
C ASP A 241 16.75 18.50 2.95
N PHE A 242 16.73 18.44 4.29
CA PHE A 242 16.06 19.44 5.12
C PHE A 242 16.67 20.83 4.93
N GLY A 243 17.98 20.94 4.68
CA GLY A 243 18.67 22.20 4.36
C GLY A 243 18.13 22.84 3.07
N ALA A 244 17.81 22.00 2.05
CA ALA A 244 17.17 22.49 0.84
C ALA A 244 15.77 23.06 1.11
N MET A 245 15.01 22.41 2.00
CA MET A 245 13.70 22.92 2.39
C MET A 245 13.78 24.26 3.15
N ALA A 246 14.74 24.37 4.07
CA ALA A 246 14.99 25.61 4.80
C ALA A 246 15.42 26.75 3.85
N TRP A 247 16.26 26.44 2.83
CA TRP A 247 16.64 27.39 1.81
C TRP A 247 15.45 27.89 0.98
N ILE A 248 14.61 26.97 0.49
CA ILE A 248 13.39 27.33 -0.25
C ILE A 248 12.49 28.24 0.60
N ALA A 249 12.27 27.88 1.89
CA ALA A 249 11.48 28.69 2.80
C ALA A 249 11.98 30.13 2.89
N SER A 250 13.30 30.31 3.04
CA SER A 250 13.90 31.64 3.17
C SER A 250 13.81 32.47 1.88
N GLU A 251 14.03 31.84 0.72
CA GLU A 251 14.00 32.55 -0.58
C GLU A 251 12.59 32.87 -1.07
N THR A 252 11.60 32.07 -0.66
CA THR A 252 10.23 32.20 -1.15
C THR A 252 9.24 32.69 -0.09
N ASN A 253 9.68 32.91 1.16
CA ASN A 253 8.84 33.24 2.32
C ASN A 253 7.72 32.22 2.59
N GLN A 254 7.91 30.96 2.22
CA GLN A 254 6.95 29.89 2.46
C GLN A 254 7.01 29.40 3.92
N THR A 255 5.85 29.09 4.48
CA THR A 255 5.72 28.47 5.81
C THR A 255 6.04 26.97 5.76
N LEU A 256 6.21 26.34 6.93
CA LEU A 256 6.36 24.89 7.01
C LEU A 256 5.17 24.16 6.37
N SER A 257 3.95 24.64 6.57
CA SER A 257 2.74 24.06 5.97
C SER A 257 2.72 24.19 4.44
N ASP A 258 3.24 25.30 3.89
CA ASP A 258 3.37 25.44 2.44
C ASP A 258 4.38 24.43 1.89
N LEU A 259 5.52 24.26 2.56
CA LEU A 259 6.52 23.29 2.16
C LEU A 259 6.02 21.85 2.28
N GLU A 260 5.26 21.54 3.34
CA GLU A 260 4.60 20.23 3.49
C GLU A 260 3.66 19.94 2.29
N ARG A 261 2.89 20.94 1.85
CA ARG A 261 2.06 20.83 0.66
C ARG A 261 2.91 20.59 -0.60
N VAL A 262 3.99 21.35 -0.78
CA VAL A 262 4.90 21.21 -1.92
C VAL A 262 5.46 19.80 -2.00
N VAL A 263 6.06 19.27 -0.92
CA VAL A 263 6.69 17.93 -0.95
C VAL A 263 5.69 16.78 -1.09
N ASN A 264 4.42 16.97 -0.68
CA ASN A 264 3.39 15.94 -0.75
C ASN A 264 2.53 16.00 -2.02
N LYS A 265 2.29 17.19 -2.61
CA LYS A 265 1.27 17.40 -3.65
C LYS A 265 1.81 17.95 -4.97
N GLU A 266 2.97 18.60 -4.96
CA GLU A 266 3.48 19.36 -6.12
C GLU A 266 4.84 18.86 -6.62
N SER A 267 5.38 17.84 -5.98
CA SER A 267 6.71 17.26 -6.24
C SER A 267 6.62 15.97 -7.06
N GLY A 268 7.61 15.13 -6.94
CA GLY A 268 7.66 13.82 -7.57
C GLY A 268 7.69 13.87 -9.10
N LEU A 269 7.04 12.88 -9.71
CA LEU A 269 6.91 12.81 -11.18
C LEU A 269 6.25 14.06 -11.75
N LEU A 270 5.19 14.55 -11.10
CA LEU A 270 4.51 15.81 -11.47
C LEU A 270 5.48 16.98 -11.43
N GLY A 271 6.18 17.17 -10.32
CA GLY A 271 7.06 18.34 -10.11
C GLY A 271 8.21 18.40 -11.10
N ILE A 272 8.86 17.27 -11.38
CA ILE A 272 9.98 17.22 -12.35
C ILE A 272 9.47 17.34 -13.77
N SER A 273 8.44 16.58 -14.15
CA SER A 273 7.93 16.59 -15.52
C SER A 273 7.22 17.90 -15.87
N GLY A 274 6.54 18.50 -14.91
CA GLY A 274 5.60 19.60 -15.14
C GLY A 274 4.40 19.21 -15.99
N LEU A 275 4.15 17.91 -16.16
CA LEU A 275 3.14 17.37 -17.07
C LEU A 275 2.06 16.56 -16.33
N SER A 276 2.46 15.54 -15.58
CA SER A 276 1.52 14.60 -14.93
C SER A 276 2.19 13.85 -13.78
N SER A 277 1.37 13.44 -12.80
CA SER A 277 1.74 12.42 -11.81
C SER A 277 1.46 10.99 -12.30
N ASP A 278 0.69 10.84 -13.38
CA ASP A 278 0.33 9.53 -13.96
C ASP A 278 1.44 9.03 -14.87
N LEU A 279 2.03 7.90 -14.50
CA LEU A 279 3.13 7.31 -15.27
C LEU A 279 2.72 6.94 -16.70
N ARG A 280 1.48 6.53 -16.95
CA ARG A 280 0.99 6.19 -18.30
C ARG A 280 1.11 7.38 -19.25
N THR A 281 0.75 8.57 -18.76
CA THR A 281 0.93 9.82 -19.49
C THR A 281 2.41 10.12 -19.75
N LEU A 282 3.26 9.89 -18.75
CA LEU A 282 4.69 10.14 -18.85
C LEU A 282 5.41 9.12 -19.76
N GLU A 283 4.99 7.87 -19.77
CA GLU A 283 5.53 6.85 -20.70
C GLU A 283 5.18 7.20 -22.16
N LYS A 284 3.95 7.67 -22.41
CA LYS A 284 3.59 8.18 -23.75
C LYS A 284 4.50 9.33 -24.15
N ALA A 285 4.65 10.33 -23.28
CA ALA A 285 5.53 11.47 -23.52
C ALA A 285 7.02 11.08 -23.64
N TRP A 286 7.46 10.01 -22.94
CA TRP A 286 8.80 9.42 -23.09
C TRP A 286 9.05 8.97 -24.53
N HIS A 287 8.11 8.24 -25.13
CA HIS A 287 8.24 7.76 -26.50
C HIS A 287 8.12 8.89 -27.55
N GLU A 288 7.44 9.97 -27.21
CA GLU A 288 7.34 11.18 -28.02
C GLU A 288 8.59 12.10 -27.91
N GLY A 289 9.56 11.74 -27.05
CA GLY A 289 10.81 12.49 -26.89
C GLY A 289 10.70 13.71 -25.96
N HIS A 290 9.69 13.80 -25.09
CA HIS A 290 9.50 14.91 -24.17
C HIS A 290 10.59 14.89 -23.07
N GLU A 291 11.53 15.83 -23.13
CA GLU A 291 12.76 15.86 -22.32
C GLU A 291 12.50 15.77 -20.81
N ARG A 292 11.58 16.58 -20.27
CA ARG A 292 11.28 16.60 -18.84
C ARG A 292 10.55 15.33 -18.37
N ALA A 293 9.71 14.70 -19.21
CA ALA A 293 9.10 13.42 -18.90
C ALA A 293 10.16 12.31 -18.84
N GLN A 294 11.13 12.32 -19.78
CA GLN A 294 12.27 11.40 -19.75
C GLN A 294 13.13 11.61 -18.50
N LEU A 295 13.40 12.86 -18.12
CA LEU A 295 14.16 13.17 -16.91
C LEU A 295 13.42 12.70 -15.64
N ALA A 296 12.13 12.93 -15.56
CA ALA A 296 11.29 12.48 -14.43
C ALA A 296 11.33 10.95 -14.27
N ILE A 297 11.15 10.21 -15.36
CA ILE A 297 11.24 8.74 -15.36
C ILE A 297 12.65 8.27 -14.99
N LYS A 298 13.70 8.84 -15.55
CA LYS A 298 15.09 8.49 -15.20
C LYS A 298 15.39 8.72 -13.72
N THR A 299 14.92 9.84 -13.17
CA THR A 299 15.09 10.17 -11.75
C THR A 299 14.32 9.17 -10.88
N PHE A 300 13.08 8.83 -11.24
CA PHE A 300 12.26 7.85 -10.55
C PHE A 300 12.94 6.47 -10.52
N VAL A 301 13.38 5.98 -11.68
CA VAL A 301 14.12 4.71 -11.82
C VAL A 301 15.38 4.71 -10.97
N HIS A 302 16.19 5.77 -11.03
CA HIS A 302 17.42 5.89 -10.25
C HIS A 302 17.16 5.81 -8.74
N ARG A 303 16.10 6.48 -8.25
CA ARG A 303 15.71 6.42 -6.83
C ARG A 303 15.26 5.02 -6.43
N ILE A 304 14.44 4.36 -7.26
CA ILE A 304 14.02 2.97 -7.00
C ILE A 304 15.23 2.04 -6.91
N ALA A 305 16.13 2.07 -7.89
CA ALA A 305 17.30 1.21 -7.92
C ALA A 305 18.22 1.44 -6.69
N ARG A 306 18.44 2.69 -6.30
CA ARG A 306 19.22 3.01 -5.09
C ARG A 306 18.56 2.43 -3.83
N HIS A 307 17.26 2.59 -3.68
CA HIS A 307 16.54 2.04 -2.51
C HIS A 307 16.56 0.51 -2.51
N ILE A 308 16.33 -0.15 -3.65
CA ILE A 308 16.44 -1.62 -3.74
C ILE A 308 17.84 -2.07 -3.29
N ALA A 309 18.90 -1.46 -3.84
CA ALA A 309 20.28 -1.81 -3.48
C ALA A 309 20.60 -1.50 -2.00
N GLY A 310 20.11 -0.38 -1.47
CA GLY A 310 20.28 0.00 -0.07
C GLY A 310 19.59 -0.97 0.88
N HIS A 311 18.33 -1.33 0.59
CA HIS A 311 17.58 -2.28 1.42
C HIS A 311 18.10 -3.71 1.31
N ALA A 312 18.72 -4.09 0.19
CA ALA A 312 19.42 -5.37 0.08
C ALA A 312 20.58 -5.50 1.10
N ALA A 313 21.17 -4.38 1.54
CA ALA A 313 22.19 -4.38 2.58
C ALA A 313 21.68 -4.79 3.98
N SER A 314 20.37 -4.68 4.23
CA SER A 314 19.72 -5.14 5.46
C SER A 314 19.45 -6.65 5.46
N LEU A 315 19.76 -7.34 4.35
CA LEU A 315 19.58 -8.79 4.19
C LEU A 315 20.93 -9.52 4.30
N HIS A 316 20.91 -10.78 4.77
CA HIS A 316 22.09 -11.64 4.75
C HIS A 316 22.34 -12.28 3.38
N ARG A 317 21.25 -12.45 2.62
CA ARG A 317 21.25 -12.95 1.24
C ARG A 317 20.14 -12.22 0.46
N LEU A 318 20.27 -12.19 -0.83
CA LEU A 318 19.25 -11.65 -1.72
C LEU A 318 18.86 -12.73 -2.72
N ASP A 319 17.67 -13.31 -2.55
CA ASP A 319 17.10 -14.34 -3.42
C ASP A 319 16.26 -13.72 -4.53
N GLY A 320 15.50 -12.67 -4.21
CA GLY A 320 14.61 -12.06 -5.19
C GLY A 320 14.33 -10.59 -4.99
N ILE A 321 14.02 -9.93 -6.11
CA ILE A 321 13.49 -8.57 -6.20
C ILE A 321 12.10 -8.68 -6.83
N ILE A 322 11.07 -8.26 -6.07
CA ILE A 322 9.68 -8.47 -6.44
C ILE A 322 9.03 -7.12 -6.75
N PHE A 323 8.49 -7.00 -7.96
CA PHE A 323 7.75 -5.82 -8.41
C PHE A 323 6.25 -6.03 -8.20
N THR A 324 5.60 -5.04 -7.60
CA THR A 324 4.16 -5.05 -7.32
C THR A 324 3.58 -3.63 -7.31
N GLY A 325 2.28 -3.51 -7.13
CA GLY A 325 1.57 -2.24 -7.25
C GLY A 325 1.39 -1.80 -8.70
N GLY A 326 0.49 -0.85 -8.94
CA GLY A 326 0.03 -0.52 -10.29
C GLY A 326 1.13 -0.23 -11.30
N ILE A 327 2.21 0.43 -10.92
CA ILE A 327 3.40 0.68 -11.76
C ILE A 327 4.25 -0.60 -11.87
N GLY A 328 4.56 -1.24 -10.74
CA GLY A 328 5.40 -2.44 -10.72
C GLY A 328 4.83 -3.58 -11.53
N GLU A 329 3.51 -3.74 -11.51
CA GLU A 329 2.79 -4.78 -12.23
C GLU A 329 2.66 -4.51 -13.73
N ASN A 330 2.42 -3.26 -14.13
CA ASN A 330 2.02 -2.93 -15.50
C ASN A 330 3.11 -2.27 -16.36
N SER A 331 4.09 -1.58 -15.75
CA SER A 331 5.11 -0.86 -16.53
C SER A 331 6.30 -1.73 -16.90
N VAL A 332 6.29 -2.21 -18.12
CA VAL A 332 7.43 -2.92 -18.76
C VAL A 332 8.69 -2.06 -18.78
N LEU A 333 8.53 -0.76 -19.08
CA LEU A 333 9.62 0.21 -19.16
C LEU A 333 10.31 0.40 -17.80
N ILE A 334 9.54 0.66 -16.75
CA ILE A 334 10.11 0.93 -15.41
C ILE A 334 10.86 -0.30 -14.90
N ARG A 335 10.27 -1.50 -14.97
CA ARG A 335 10.96 -2.73 -14.53
C ARG A 335 12.26 -2.95 -15.28
N ARG A 336 12.25 -2.80 -16.61
CA ARG A 336 13.46 -2.94 -17.43
C ARG A 336 14.54 -1.94 -17.00
N LEU A 337 14.22 -0.66 -16.92
CA LEU A 337 15.19 0.38 -16.57
C LEU A 337 15.73 0.19 -15.14
N VAL A 338 14.89 -0.22 -14.17
CA VAL A 338 15.33 -0.50 -12.81
C VAL A 338 16.28 -1.69 -12.77
N ILE A 339 15.97 -2.79 -13.46
CA ILE A 339 16.81 -3.99 -13.49
C ILE A 339 18.15 -3.68 -14.17
N GLU A 340 18.16 -2.89 -15.24
CA GLU A 340 19.41 -2.44 -15.89
C GLU A 340 20.33 -1.68 -14.91
N HIS A 341 19.78 -0.85 -14.03
CA HIS A 341 20.56 -0.15 -12.98
C HIS A 341 21.07 -1.08 -11.88
N LEU A 342 20.47 -2.24 -11.71
CA LEU A 342 20.79 -3.20 -10.65
C LEU A 342 21.73 -4.32 -11.11
N ALA A 343 22.33 -4.22 -12.29
CA ALA A 343 23.24 -5.22 -12.84
C ALA A 343 24.37 -5.61 -11.86
N VAL A 344 24.83 -4.66 -11.03
CA VAL A 344 25.84 -4.90 -9.97
C VAL A 344 25.39 -5.96 -8.94
N LEU A 345 24.08 -6.17 -8.76
CA LEU A 345 23.53 -7.21 -7.88
C LEU A 345 23.44 -8.59 -8.55
N GLY A 346 23.83 -8.70 -9.82
CA GLY A 346 23.75 -9.94 -10.57
C GLY A 346 22.34 -10.28 -11.08
N VAL A 347 21.51 -9.25 -11.24
CA VAL A 347 20.20 -9.34 -11.86
C VAL A 347 20.29 -9.15 -13.37
N ASN A 348 19.43 -9.79 -14.11
CA ASN A 348 19.25 -9.58 -15.53
C ASN A 348 17.78 -9.82 -15.90
N ILE A 349 17.36 -9.31 -17.04
CA ILE A 349 15.95 -9.34 -17.45
C ILE A 349 15.74 -10.28 -18.64
N ASP A 350 14.67 -11.08 -18.57
CA ASP A 350 14.05 -11.74 -19.70
C ASP A 350 13.04 -10.78 -20.32
N SER A 351 13.37 -10.23 -21.48
CA SER A 351 12.55 -9.20 -22.15
C SER A 351 11.19 -9.73 -22.61
N GLU A 352 11.09 -11.01 -22.97
CA GLU A 352 9.83 -11.64 -23.37
C GLU A 352 8.91 -11.77 -22.13
N MET A 353 9.41 -12.37 -21.05
CA MET A 353 8.64 -12.53 -19.82
C MET A 353 8.27 -11.18 -19.18
N ASN A 354 9.14 -10.19 -19.26
CA ASN A 354 8.85 -8.84 -18.77
C ASN A 354 7.74 -8.15 -19.58
N SER A 355 7.61 -8.44 -20.88
CA SER A 355 6.62 -7.82 -21.77
C SER A 355 5.22 -8.40 -21.63
N LEU A 356 5.05 -9.54 -20.94
CA LEU A 356 3.74 -10.14 -20.73
C LEU A 356 2.82 -9.20 -19.97
N PRO A 357 1.52 -9.13 -20.34
CA PRO A 357 0.54 -8.30 -19.65
C PRO A 357 0.25 -8.81 -18.23
N ASN A 358 -0.28 -7.94 -17.36
CA ASN A 358 -0.59 -8.30 -15.97
C ASN A 358 -1.65 -9.42 -15.83
N SER A 359 -2.46 -9.66 -16.88
CA SER A 359 -3.40 -10.79 -16.92
C SER A 359 -2.73 -12.17 -16.82
N HIS A 360 -1.42 -12.27 -17.04
CA HIS A 360 -0.65 -13.49 -16.79
C HIS A 360 -0.38 -13.75 -15.29
N GLY A 361 -0.72 -12.81 -14.41
CA GLY A 361 -0.54 -12.95 -12.98
C GLY A 361 0.94 -12.98 -12.55
N GLU A 362 1.22 -13.82 -11.54
CA GLU A 362 2.56 -14.00 -10.98
C GLU A 362 3.51 -14.61 -12.02
N ARG A 363 4.70 -14.02 -12.15
CA ARG A 363 5.69 -14.48 -13.13
C ARG A 363 7.11 -14.05 -12.80
N ILE A 364 8.07 -14.91 -13.10
CA ILE A 364 9.51 -14.60 -13.10
C ILE A 364 9.82 -13.85 -14.40
N ILE A 365 10.56 -12.74 -14.26
CA ILE A 365 10.96 -11.85 -15.36
C ILE A 365 12.47 -11.73 -15.50
N SER A 366 13.24 -12.49 -14.75
CA SER A 366 14.70 -12.64 -14.91
C SER A 366 15.05 -13.85 -15.75
N ASN A 367 16.23 -13.83 -16.36
CA ASN A 367 16.74 -15.00 -17.07
C ASN A 367 16.97 -16.17 -16.09
N LYS A 368 16.98 -17.39 -16.59
CA LYS A 368 17.12 -18.61 -15.79
C LYS A 368 18.46 -18.75 -15.05
N ASP A 369 19.48 -18.08 -15.54
CA ASP A 369 20.84 -18.02 -14.99
C ASP A 369 21.08 -16.83 -14.06
N ALA A 370 20.07 -16.02 -13.81
CA ALA A 370 20.17 -14.87 -12.91
C ALA A 370 20.48 -15.34 -11.47
N ARG A 371 21.48 -14.73 -10.87
CA ARG A 371 21.82 -14.99 -9.47
C ARG A 371 20.73 -14.54 -8.51
N VAL A 372 20.08 -13.43 -8.83
CA VAL A 372 18.94 -12.87 -8.07
C VAL A 372 17.73 -12.88 -8.98
N ILE A 373 16.66 -13.50 -8.54
CA ILE A 373 15.45 -13.64 -9.33
C ILE A 373 14.65 -12.33 -9.29
N CYS A 374 14.21 -11.86 -10.46
CA CYS A 374 13.23 -10.79 -10.55
C CYS A 374 11.86 -11.36 -10.90
N ALA A 375 10.83 -10.95 -10.18
CA ALA A 375 9.46 -11.41 -10.44
C ALA A 375 8.45 -10.25 -10.36
N VAL A 376 7.31 -10.43 -11.02
CA VAL A 376 6.12 -9.62 -10.86
C VAL A 376 5.09 -10.43 -10.10
N ILE A 377 4.58 -9.88 -8.99
CA ILE A 377 3.51 -10.49 -8.20
C ILE A 377 2.45 -9.41 -7.96
N PRO A 378 1.25 -9.55 -8.53
CA PRO A 378 0.15 -8.63 -8.26
C PRO A 378 -0.20 -8.62 -6.77
N THR A 379 -0.29 -7.41 -6.19
CA THR A 379 -0.73 -7.28 -4.79
C THR A 379 -2.22 -7.56 -4.64
N ASN A 380 -2.61 -8.05 -3.48
CA ASN A 380 -4.00 -8.25 -3.10
C ASN A 380 -4.19 -7.96 -1.61
N GLU A 381 -4.28 -6.67 -1.30
CA GLU A 381 -4.44 -6.20 0.08
C GLU A 381 -5.79 -6.61 0.65
N GLU A 382 -6.85 -6.60 -0.14
CA GLU A 382 -8.20 -6.99 0.27
C GLU A 382 -8.24 -8.45 0.71
N LYS A 383 -7.57 -9.34 -0.05
CA LYS A 383 -7.45 -10.76 0.32
C LYS A 383 -6.68 -10.93 1.63
N MET A 384 -5.63 -10.13 1.86
CA MET A 384 -4.86 -10.20 3.09
C MET A 384 -5.66 -9.71 4.30
N ILE A 385 -6.42 -8.62 4.13
CA ILE A 385 -7.33 -8.11 5.17
C ILE A 385 -8.42 -9.12 5.49
N ALA A 386 -9.00 -9.76 4.48
CA ALA A 386 -10.01 -10.80 4.68
C ALA A 386 -9.43 -12.01 5.44
N ARG A 387 -8.21 -12.47 5.09
CA ARG A 387 -7.52 -13.57 5.80
C ARG A 387 -7.30 -13.24 7.28
N ASP A 388 -6.85 -12.03 7.59
CA ASP A 388 -6.68 -11.59 8.98
C ASP A 388 -8.02 -11.53 9.72
N ALA A 389 -9.07 -11.01 9.08
CA ALA A 389 -10.41 -10.97 9.65
C ALA A 389 -10.92 -12.37 9.97
N ILE A 390 -10.77 -13.33 9.06
CA ILE A 390 -11.18 -14.73 9.23
C ILE A 390 -10.39 -15.39 10.38
N ALA A 391 -9.07 -15.20 10.41
CA ALA A 391 -8.20 -15.80 11.41
C ALA A 391 -8.53 -15.32 12.84
N LEU A 392 -8.79 -14.02 13.01
CA LEU A 392 -9.12 -13.42 14.30
C LEU A 392 -10.60 -13.63 14.70
N GLY A 393 -11.50 -13.54 13.72
CA GLY A 393 -12.94 -13.64 13.94
C GLY A 393 -13.46 -15.06 14.21
N LYS A 394 -12.59 -16.08 14.12
CA LYS A 394 -12.92 -17.48 14.41
C LYS A 394 -14.14 -18.00 13.64
N ILE A 395 -14.27 -17.61 12.36
CA ILE A 395 -15.25 -18.29 11.49
C ILE A 395 -14.77 -19.73 11.34
N ASN A 396 -15.55 -20.69 11.84
CA ASN A 396 -15.34 -22.12 11.66
C ASN A 396 -15.69 -22.52 10.22
N THR A 397 -14.95 -22.02 9.26
CA THR A 397 -14.96 -22.53 7.90
C THR A 397 -13.77 -23.46 7.75
N PRO A 398 -13.92 -24.63 7.09
CA PRO A 398 -12.76 -25.40 6.67
C PRO A 398 -12.04 -24.59 5.57
N VAL A 399 -11.10 -23.76 5.98
CA VAL A 399 -10.28 -22.98 5.04
C VAL A 399 -9.17 -23.91 4.57
N GLU A 400 -9.33 -24.54 3.45
CA GLU A 400 -8.23 -25.13 2.70
C GLU A 400 -7.43 -23.96 2.07
N PHE A 401 -6.42 -23.49 2.76
CA PHE A 401 -5.41 -22.61 2.19
C PHE A 401 -4.45 -23.48 1.35
N ALA A 402 -4.71 -23.56 0.06
CA ALA A 402 -3.73 -24.07 -0.92
C ALA A 402 -2.79 -22.95 -1.34
#